data_83c050fd4e6901190bed199e512f6872
#
_entry.id   83c050fd4e6901190bed199e512f6872
#
_cell.length_a   1.000
_cell.length_b   1.000
_cell.length_c   1.000
_cell.angle_alpha   90.00
_cell.angle_beta   90.00
_cell.angle_gamma   90.00
#
_symmetry.space_group_name_H-M   'P 1'
#
loop_
_entity.id
_entity.type
_entity.pdbx_description
1 polymer ?
#
loop_
_entity_poly.entity_id
_entity_poly.type
_entity_poly.pdbx_seq_one_letter_code
_entity_poly.pdbx_strand_id
1 'polypeptide(L)'
;MNPTPEIQTKHWNVTETMTGDATSVPYRELTLTWHFDSGHAWLQVHRETLEDFNLESGDFSEFSYADSHYLYLEEDCDASTFIKCVGDKAEIEFKERECDSTFNVRALPRNR
;
A
#
# COMPACT_ATOMS: atom_id res chain seq x y z
N MET A 1 20.09 13.62 -0.54
CA MET A 1 19.79 13.45 -0.23
C MET A 1 19.29 13.25 0.24
N ASN A 2 18.87 13.10 -0.25
CA ASN A 2 18.31 12.79 -0.05
C ASN A 2 17.68 12.76 0.27
N PRO A 3 17.46 12.61 0.05
CA PRO A 3 16.81 12.45 0.25
C PRO A 3 16.30 12.26 0.81
N THR A 4 15.82 12.19 0.50
CA THR A 4 15.34 11.96 0.87
C THR A 4 14.77 11.99 1.64
N PRO A 5 14.46 11.96 1.54
CA PRO A 5 13.89 12.06 2.00
C PRO A 5 13.32 12.15 2.77
N GLU A 6 12.90 12.17 2.54
CA GLU A 6 12.49 12.30 2.98
C GLU A 6 11.75 12.10 3.49
N ILE A 7 11.13 11.71 3.43
CA ILE A 7 10.50 11.50 3.65
C ILE A 7 9.69 11.25 4.24
N GLN A 8 9.02 10.74 4.14
CA GLN A 8 8.30 10.57 4.46
C GLN A 8 7.47 10.10 4.83
N THR A 9 7.20 8.87 5.02
CA THR A 9 6.26 9.02 5.22
C THR A 9 5.52 9.80 4.70
N LYS A 10 4.88 10.13 4.71
CA LYS A 10 4.41 10.90 4.10
C LYS A 10 5.02 12.02 4.30
N HIS A 11 5.74 12.07 4.26
CA HIS A 11 6.34 13.02 4.26
C HIS A 11 6.91 13.10 3.03
N TRP A 12 6.93 13.67 2.62
CA TRP A 12 7.48 13.84 1.44
C TRP A 12 8.78 14.38 1.57
N ASN A 13 9.33 14.51 1.53
CA ASN A 13 10.37 15.01 1.42
C ASN A 13 10.74 15.43 0.44
N VAL A 14 10.90 16.00 -0.19
CA VAL A 14 11.21 16.20 -1.09
C VAL A 14 12.18 16.58 -1.42
N THR A 15 12.45 16.60 -1.49
CA THR A 15 13.23 16.87 -1.82
C THR A 15 13.66 17.27 -2.28
N GLU A 16 13.69 17.19 -2.72
CA GLU A 16 14.04 17.41 -3.32
C GLU A 16 14.40 17.67 -3.69
N THR A 17 14.52 17.66 -3.97
CA THR A 17 14.94 17.78 -4.61
C THR A 17 15.40 18.04 -5.06
N MET A 18 15.69 18.06 -5.54
CA MET A 18 16.07 18.14 -6.09
C MET A 18 16.46 18.74 -6.77
N THR A 19 16.91 18.14 -7.02
CA THR A 19 17.31 18.91 -7.90
C THR A 19 16.44 19.74 -8.34
N GLY A 20 16.28 20.34 -8.08
CA GLY A 20 15.48 21.26 -8.66
C GLY A 20 14.61 20.82 -9.78
N ASP A 21 14.58 19.64 -10.06
CA ASP A 21 13.70 19.18 -11.09
C ASP A 21 12.28 19.17 -10.55
N ALA A 22 11.57 20.21 -10.86
CA ALA A 22 10.26 20.40 -10.30
C ALA A 22 9.25 19.38 -10.81
N THR A 23 9.56 18.71 -11.90
CA THR A 23 8.60 17.76 -12.44
C THR A 23 8.67 16.41 -11.78
N SER A 24 9.70 16.15 -11.01
CA SER A 24 9.81 14.83 -10.42
C SER A 24 8.79 14.64 -9.31
N VAL A 25 8.24 13.43 -9.26
CA VAL A 25 7.39 13.02 -8.17
C VAL A 25 8.29 12.68 -7.00
N PRO A 26 8.01 13.16 -5.80
CA PRO A 26 8.84 12.82 -4.66
C PRO A 26 8.90 11.31 -4.47
N TYR A 27 10.08 10.82 -4.17
CA TYR A 27 10.27 9.42 -3.89
C TYR A 27 9.58 9.07 -2.58
N ARG A 28 8.90 7.95 -2.55
CA ARG A 28 8.15 7.53 -1.38
C ARG A 28 8.69 6.24 -0.81
N GLU A 29 8.61 6.15 0.50
CA GLU A 29 8.87 4.90 1.19
C GLU A 29 7.59 4.48 1.88
N LEU A 30 7.17 3.26 1.62
CA LEU A 30 5.96 2.70 2.21
C LEU A 30 6.33 1.53 3.08
N THR A 31 5.67 1.42 4.23
CA THR A 31 5.74 0.22 5.06
C THR A 31 4.36 -0.39 5.08
N LEU A 32 4.22 -1.57 4.53
CA LEU A 32 2.92 -2.22 4.39
C LEU A 32 2.97 -3.57 5.07
N THR A 33 1.83 -4.01 5.56
CA THR A 33 1.74 -5.26 6.31
C THR A 33 0.97 -6.30 5.52
N TRP A 34 1.57 -7.47 5.37
CA TRP A 34 0.87 -8.66 4.92
C TRP A 34 0.20 -9.30 6.12
N HIS A 35 -1.10 -9.52 6.02
CA HIS A 35 -1.84 -10.32 6.99
C HIS A 35 -2.06 -11.68 6.38
N PHE A 36 -1.69 -12.74 7.07
CA PHE A 36 -1.76 -14.06 6.48
C PHE A 36 -2.39 -15.07 7.42
N ASP A 37 -3.00 -16.10 6.83
CA ASP A 37 -3.42 -17.28 7.55
C ASP A 37 -2.87 -18.51 6.79
N SER A 38 -3.33 -19.70 7.15
CA SER A 38 -2.75 -20.90 6.56
C SER A 38 -3.04 -21.02 5.07
N GLY A 39 -4.01 -20.30 4.54
CA GLY A 39 -4.40 -20.44 3.16
C GLY A 39 -4.11 -19.27 2.26
N HIS A 40 -4.06 -18.06 2.81
CA HIS A 40 -3.99 -16.86 2.00
C HIS A 40 -3.28 -15.73 2.73
N ALA A 41 -2.99 -14.67 1.98
CA ALA A 41 -2.42 -13.45 2.54
C ALA A 41 -3.08 -12.25 1.88
N TRP A 42 -3.10 -11.14 2.61
CA TRP A 42 -3.69 -9.88 2.14
C TRP A 42 -2.77 -8.74 2.51
N LEU A 43 -2.57 -7.84 1.56
CA LEU A 43 -1.72 -6.67 1.77
C LEU A 43 -2.59 -5.51 2.23
N GLN A 44 -2.32 -5.00 3.41
CA GLN A 44 -3.06 -3.88 3.98
C GLN A 44 -2.55 -2.58 3.39
N VAL A 45 -3.43 -1.82 2.74
CA VAL A 45 -3.05 -0.55 2.13
C VAL A 45 -4.08 0.50 2.52
N HIS A 46 -3.62 1.61 3.08
CA HIS A 46 -4.51 2.71 3.45
C HIS A 46 -5.14 3.29 2.19
N ARG A 47 -6.42 3.69 2.29
CA ARG A 47 -7.11 4.23 1.12
C ARG A 47 -6.43 5.48 0.59
N GLU A 48 -5.85 6.30 1.47
CA GLU A 48 -5.12 7.49 1.03
C GLU A 48 -3.88 7.12 0.23
N THR A 49 -3.22 6.02 0.59
CA THR A 49 -2.08 5.55 -0.18
C THR A 49 -2.51 5.14 -1.58
N LEU A 50 -3.66 4.49 -1.69
CA LEU A 50 -4.18 4.14 -3.01
C LEU A 50 -4.39 5.39 -3.85
N GLU A 51 -4.97 6.43 -3.26
CA GLU A 51 -5.22 7.67 -3.98
C GLU A 51 -3.94 8.31 -4.47
N ASP A 52 -2.87 8.19 -3.70
CA ASP A 52 -1.57 8.73 -4.11
C ASP A 52 -1.07 8.12 -5.42
N PHE A 53 -1.54 6.93 -5.75
CA PHE A 53 -1.18 6.25 -6.98
C PHE A 53 -2.35 6.22 -7.97
N ASN A 54 -3.35 7.07 -7.75
CA ASN A 54 -4.53 7.19 -8.61
C ASN A 54 -5.36 5.91 -8.65
N LEU A 55 -5.46 5.24 -7.51
CA LEU A 55 -6.21 4.00 -7.38
C LEU A 55 -7.33 4.18 -6.38
N GLU A 56 -8.37 3.37 -6.53
CA GLU A 56 -9.50 3.36 -5.59
C GLU A 56 -10.01 1.94 -5.46
N SER A 57 -10.95 1.75 -4.54
CA SER A 57 -11.44 0.40 -4.26
C SER A 57 -12.05 -0.27 -5.49
N GLY A 58 -12.62 0.49 -6.39
CA GLY A 58 -13.22 -0.08 -7.61
C GLY A 58 -12.22 -0.66 -8.58
N ASP A 59 -10.92 -0.39 -8.38
CA ASP A 59 -9.89 -0.96 -9.23
C ASP A 59 -9.52 -2.39 -8.80
N PHE A 60 -10.07 -2.89 -7.70
CA PHE A 60 -9.72 -4.18 -7.14
C PHE A 60 -10.93 -5.08 -7.03
N SER A 61 -10.69 -6.36 -6.88
CA SER A 61 -11.74 -7.37 -6.93
C SER A 61 -12.45 -7.52 -5.59
N GLU A 62 -13.55 -8.26 -5.62
CA GLU A 62 -14.26 -8.63 -4.40
C GLU A 62 -13.55 -9.72 -3.61
N PHE A 63 -12.47 -10.27 -4.13
CA PHE A 63 -11.67 -11.22 -3.36
C PHE A 63 -10.86 -10.54 -2.27
N SER A 64 -10.71 -9.23 -2.37
CA SER A 64 -10.10 -8.43 -1.32
C SER A 64 -11.14 -8.03 -0.28
N TYR A 65 -10.68 -7.56 0.87
CA TYR A 65 -11.54 -7.11 1.95
C TYR A 65 -11.29 -5.64 2.21
N ALA A 66 -12.21 -5.00 2.91
CA ALA A 66 -12.12 -3.56 3.12
C ALA A 66 -12.74 -3.16 4.44
N ASP A 67 -12.19 -2.13 5.07
CA ASP A 67 -12.87 -1.42 6.14
C ASP A 67 -12.88 0.06 5.78
N SER A 68 -13.21 0.92 6.74
CA SER A 68 -13.38 2.34 6.42
C SER A 68 -12.09 3.03 6.06
N HIS A 69 -10.94 2.48 6.46
CA HIS A 69 -9.65 3.14 6.26
C HIS A 69 -8.73 2.38 5.32
N TYR A 70 -8.90 1.08 5.18
CA TYR A 70 -7.94 0.23 4.49
C TYR A 70 -8.62 -0.70 3.50
N LEU A 71 -7.86 -1.04 2.46
CA LEU A 71 -8.13 -2.24 1.67
C LEU A 71 -7.11 -3.31 2.06
N TYR A 72 -7.55 -4.56 2.01
CA TYR A 72 -6.71 -5.71 2.29
C TYR A 72 -6.67 -6.51 1.00
N LEU A 73 -5.62 -6.30 0.21
CA LEU A 73 -5.54 -6.75 -1.18
C LEU A 73 -5.10 -8.19 -1.24
N GLU A 74 -5.88 -9.00 -1.93
CA GLU A 74 -5.66 -10.43 -2.00
C GLU A 74 -4.37 -10.72 -2.79
N GLU A 75 -3.58 -11.68 -2.30
CA GLU A 75 -2.19 -11.82 -2.75
C GLU A 75 -2.06 -12.23 -4.21
N ASP A 76 -2.95 -13.10 -4.71
CA ASP A 76 -2.78 -13.67 -6.04
C ASP A 76 -3.14 -12.69 -7.14
N CYS A 77 -3.92 -11.67 -6.82
CA CYS A 77 -4.51 -10.82 -7.83
C CYS A 77 -4.30 -9.36 -7.53
N ASP A 78 -4.97 -8.87 -6.50
CA ASP A 78 -5.07 -7.44 -6.27
C ASP A 78 -3.79 -6.83 -5.72
N ALA A 79 -3.12 -7.53 -4.82
CA ALA A 79 -1.85 -7.03 -4.28
C ALA A 79 -0.81 -6.90 -5.39
N SER A 80 -0.78 -7.88 -6.28
CA SER A 80 0.13 -7.85 -7.42
C SER A 80 -0.15 -6.65 -8.31
N THR A 81 -1.43 -6.36 -8.56
CA THR A 81 -1.81 -5.19 -9.35
C THR A 81 -1.33 -3.91 -8.68
N PHE A 82 -1.54 -3.79 -7.38
CA PHE A 82 -1.09 -2.60 -6.66
C PHE A 82 0.43 -2.44 -6.73
N ILE A 83 1.16 -3.52 -6.46
CA ILE A 83 2.61 -3.45 -6.46
C ILE A 83 3.14 -3.04 -7.82
N LYS A 84 2.52 -3.54 -8.90
CA LYS A 84 2.91 -3.14 -10.25
C LYS A 84 2.61 -1.67 -10.51
N CYS A 85 1.49 -1.16 -10.00
CA CYS A 85 1.16 0.25 -10.17
C CYS A 85 2.14 1.16 -9.44
N VAL A 86 2.60 0.73 -8.28
CA VAL A 86 3.63 1.48 -7.55
C VAL A 86 4.92 1.50 -8.36
N GLY A 87 5.30 0.34 -8.89
CA GLY A 87 6.49 0.23 -9.73
C GLY A 87 7.72 0.76 -9.03
N ASP A 88 8.40 1.68 -9.67
CA ASP A 88 9.59 2.30 -9.10
C ASP A 88 9.31 3.68 -8.50
N LYS A 89 8.05 4.03 -8.31
CA LYS A 89 7.68 5.32 -7.72
C LYS A 89 7.86 5.33 -6.22
N ALA A 90 8.02 4.17 -5.61
CA ALA A 90 8.19 4.06 -4.17
C ALA A 90 8.94 2.79 -3.85
N GLU A 91 9.57 2.79 -2.69
CA GLU A 91 10.17 1.59 -2.14
C GLU A 91 9.23 1.06 -1.06
N ILE A 92 8.99 -0.25 -1.08
CA ILE A 92 8.05 -0.85 -0.13
C ILE A 92 8.81 -1.78 0.79
N GLU A 93 8.67 -1.53 2.09
CA GLU A 93 9.10 -2.47 3.10
C GLU A 93 7.88 -3.27 3.54
N PHE A 94 7.97 -4.59 3.53
CA PHE A 94 6.86 -5.45 3.91
C PHE A 94 7.08 -6.01 5.29
N LYS A 95 6.03 -5.94 6.11
CA LYS A 95 5.97 -6.61 7.40
C LYS A 95 4.93 -7.72 7.31
N GLU A 96 4.98 -8.66 8.24
CA GLU A 96 4.08 -9.80 8.22
C GLU A 96 3.39 -9.94 9.56
N ARG A 97 2.12 -10.29 9.51
CA ARG A 97 1.33 -10.53 10.71
C ARG A 97 0.41 -11.70 10.47
N GLU A 98 0.46 -12.69 11.36
CA GLU A 98 -0.46 -13.82 11.28
C GLU A 98 -1.81 -13.42 11.81
N CYS A 99 -2.88 -13.78 11.11
CA CYS A 99 -4.24 -13.55 11.57
C CYS A 99 -4.52 -14.40 12.79
N ASP A 100 -5.26 -13.83 13.74
CA ASP A 100 -5.60 -14.53 14.97
C ASP A 100 -6.95 -14.04 15.50
N SER A 101 -7.26 -14.33 16.74
CA SER A 101 -8.53 -13.93 17.35
C SER A 101 -8.62 -12.42 17.56
N THR A 102 -7.48 -11.72 17.56
CA THR A 102 -7.47 -10.28 17.74
C THR A 102 -7.78 -9.56 16.43
N PHE A 103 -7.28 -10.08 15.31
CA PHE A 103 -7.55 -9.49 14.02
C PHE A 103 -7.50 -10.55 12.94
N ASN A 104 -8.57 -10.63 12.17
CA ASN A 104 -8.70 -11.59 11.09
C ASN A 104 -9.34 -10.91 9.89
N VAL A 105 -8.60 -10.86 8.80
CA VAL A 105 -9.07 -10.19 7.59
C VAL A 105 -10.38 -10.80 7.09
N ARG A 106 -10.54 -12.11 7.22
CA ARG A 106 -11.76 -12.77 6.71
C ARG A 106 -13.02 -12.36 7.46
N ALA A 107 -12.88 -11.70 8.61
CA ALA A 107 -14.02 -11.18 9.36
C ALA A 107 -14.48 -9.81 8.85
N LEU A 108 -13.75 -9.20 7.92
CA LEU A 108 -14.07 -7.91 7.38
C LEU A 108 -15.02 -8.04 6.19
N PRO A 109 -15.69 -6.94 5.82
CA PRO A 109 -16.51 -6.95 4.59
C PRO A 109 -15.64 -7.15 3.36
N ARG A 110 -16.22 -7.78 2.36
CA ARG A 110 -15.56 -7.87 1.07
C ARG A 110 -15.49 -6.51 0.40
N ASN A 111 -14.52 -6.35 -0.48
CA ASN A 111 -14.39 -5.14 -1.29
C ASN A 111 -15.40 -5.24 -2.43
N ARG A 112 -16.45 -4.44 -2.33
CA ARG A 112 -17.50 -4.44 -3.34
C ARG A 112 -17.90 -3.06 -3.73
#